data_b6f5bc477e4f8417dc9cab5ac4230959
#
_entry.id   b6f5bc477e4f8417dc9cab5ac4230959
#
_cell.length_a   1.000
_cell.length_b   1.000
_cell.length_c   1.000
_cell.angle_alpha   90.00
_cell.angle_beta   90.00
_cell.angle_gamma   90.00
#
_symmetry.space_group_name_H-M   'P 1'
#
loop_
_entity.id
_entity.type
_entity.pdbx_description
1 polymer ?
#
loop_
_entity_poly.entity_id
_entity_poly.type
_entity_poly.pdbx_seq_one_letter_code
_entity_poly.pdbx_strand_id
1 'polypeptide(L)'
;MLSDFEVIYDPARGGGSSKLALASLPVISFFNKIGTGAGFVATTAGTASEDNPFRYNFERSQGSFGHKVMKIETIHGDLTLVKEPLFRTFAAGFMMMVDLDHCSYRPLVGNGVNRDTSITTNVQQADEDLRKDMILTEAGLEVTLPETHALINLEGVN
;
A
#
# COMPACT_ATOMS: atom_id res chain seq x y z
N MET A 1 17.13 -4.88 3.64
CA MET A 1 15.78 -4.59 4.16
C MET A 1 15.77 -3.46 5.19
N LEU A 2 16.45 -3.54 6.35
CA LEU A 2 16.45 -2.43 7.32
C LEU A 2 17.10 -1.15 6.75
N SER A 3 18.18 -1.26 6.00
CA SER A 3 18.84 -0.14 5.31
C SER A 3 17.95 0.55 4.28
N ASP A 4 17.05 -0.20 3.67
CA ASP A 4 16.14 0.33 2.66
C ASP A 4 15.01 1.13 3.30
N PHE A 5 14.57 0.73 4.51
CA PHE A 5 13.65 1.51 5.31
C PHE A 5 14.24 2.85 5.74
N GLU A 6 15.52 2.90 6.09
CA GLU A 6 16.20 4.14 6.45
C GLU A 6 16.12 5.18 5.32
N VAL A 7 16.34 4.75 4.08
CA VAL A 7 16.27 5.64 2.92
C VAL A 7 14.87 6.17 2.66
N ILE A 8 13.85 5.31 2.80
CA ILE A 8 12.45 5.64 2.49
C ILE A 8 11.85 6.60 3.54
N TYR A 9 12.28 6.47 4.80
CA TYR A 9 11.80 7.30 5.90
C TYR A 9 12.70 8.51 6.20
N ASP A 10 13.73 8.77 5.40
CA ASP A 10 14.67 9.87 5.64
C ASP A 10 13.96 11.24 5.53
N PRO A 11 13.84 12.00 6.64
CA PRO A 11 13.19 13.31 6.62
C PRO A 11 13.91 14.32 5.74
N ALA A 12 15.23 14.16 5.54
CA ALA A 12 16.01 15.05 4.68
C ALA A 12 15.63 14.90 3.19
N ARG A 13 15.02 13.77 2.84
CA ARG A 13 14.49 13.47 1.49
C ARG A 13 12.98 13.70 1.38
N GLY A 14 12.36 14.29 2.40
CA GLY A 14 10.91 14.50 2.44
C GLY A 14 10.11 13.26 2.83
N GLY A 15 10.74 12.20 3.35
CA GLY A 15 10.06 11.00 3.82
C GLY A 15 9.19 11.27 5.03
N GLY A 16 7.90 10.94 4.96
CA GLY A 16 6.98 10.99 6.09
C GLY A 16 7.22 9.85 7.08
N SER A 17 6.84 10.06 8.36
CA SER A 17 6.97 9.06 9.42
C SER A 17 5.94 7.92 9.33
N SER A 18 4.92 8.05 8.50
CA SER A 18 3.85 7.05 8.33
C SER A 18 3.68 6.72 6.86
N LYS A 19 3.69 5.44 6.52
CA LYS A 19 3.51 4.96 5.16
C LYS A 19 2.46 3.87 5.08
N LEU A 20 1.81 3.81 3.92
CA LEU A 20 0.86 2.75 3.58
C LEU A 20 1.60 1.68 2.77
N ALA A 21 1.48 0.43 3.17
CA ALA A 21 1.98 -0.71 2.40
C ALA A 21 0.83 -1.57 1.90
N LEU A 22 0.69 -1.62 0.59
CA LEU A 22 -0.18 -2.58 -0.09
C LEU A 22 0.61 -3.87 -0.29
N ALA A 23 0.17 -4.95 0.34
CA ALA A 23 0.92 -6.20 0.36
C ALA A 23 0.08 -7.41 -0.04
N SER A 24 0.73 -8.37 -0.68
CA SER A 24 0.16 -9.67 -0.97
C SER A 24 -0.02 -10.50 0.32
N LEU A 25 -0.89 -11.49 0.28
CA LEU A 25 -1.13 -12.36 1.43
C LEU A 25 0.12 -13.12 1.90
N PRO A 26 0.96 -13.70 1.03
CA PRO A 26 2.21 -14.33 1.44
C PRO A 26 3.17 -13.39 2.17
N VAL A 27 3.28 -12.14 1.70
CA VAL A 27 4.12 -11.11 2.34
C VAL A 27 3.60 -10.78 3.75
N ILE A 28 2.31 -10.61 3.92
CA ILE A 28 1.69 -10.37 5.23
C ILE A 28 1.95 -11.57 6.16
N SER A 29 1.83 -12.78 5.64
CA SER A 29 2.12 -14.01 6.40
C SER A 29 3.59 -14.10 6.82
N PHE A 30 4.51 -13.65 5.97
CA PHE A 30 5.93 -13.57 6.30
C PHE A 30 6.18 -12.60 7.46
N PHE A 31 5.61 -11.40 7.43
CA PHE A 31 5.72 -10.45 8.55
C PHE A 31 5.11 -10.99 9.84
N ASN A 32 3.97 -11.67 9.75
CA ASN A 32 3.37 -12.34 10.91
C ASN A 32 4.31 -13.40 11.52
N LYS A 33 5.00 -14.19 10.70
CA LYS A 33 5.96 -15.20 11.17
C LYS A 33 7.14 -14.55 11.88
N ILE A 34 7.67 -13.45 11.34
CA ILE A 34 8.73 -12.69 11.99
C ILE A 34 8.25 -12.18 13.35
N GLY A 35 7.09 -11.55 13.42
CA GLY A 35 6.55 -10.97 14.65
C GLY A 35 6.22 -12.00 15.74
N THR A 36 5.87 -13.23 15.35
CA THR A 36 5.63 -14.33 16.30
C THR A 36 6.89 -15.10 16.68
N GLY A 37 8.05 -14.73 16.12
CA GLY A 37 9.31 -15.46 16.34
C GLY A 37 9.40 -16.80 15.61
N ALA A 38 8.39 -17.20 14.88
CA ALA A 38 8.35 -18.51 14.21
C ALA A 38 9.33 -18.65 13.04
N GLY A 39 9.94 -17.55 12.59
CA GLY A 39 10.95 -17.54 11.53
C GLY A 39 12.40 -17.71 12.01
N PHE A 40 12.63 -17.62 13.31
CA PHE A 40 13.96 -17.69 13.92
C PHE A 40 14.09 -18.84 14.93
N VAL A 41 13.52 -19.99 14.62
CA VAL A 41 13.80 -21.19 15.38
C VAL A 41 15.22 -21.63 14.99
N ALA A 42 16.22 -21.22 15.76
CA ALA A 42 17.50 -21.88 15.77
C ALA A 42 17.23 -23.35 16.05
N THR A 43 17.71 -24.22 15.19
CA THR A 43 17.60 -25.68 15.27
C THR A 43 18.42 -26.25 16.44
N THR A 44 18.18 -25.78 17.64
CA THR A 44 18.73 -26.40 18.84
C THR A 44 17.57 -26.70 19.76
N ALA A 45 17.34 -27.99 19.95
CA ALA A 45 16.25 -28.53 20.72
C ALA A 45 16.08 -27.83 22.09
N GLY A 46 14.93 -27.29 22.35
CA GLY A 46 14.36 -27.24 23.70
C GLY A 46 14.40 -25.92 24.46
N THR A 47 14.72 -24.79 23.87
CA THR A 47 14.55 -23.51 24.59
C THR A 47 13.93 -22.48 23.65
N ALA A 48 12.70 -22.10 23.94
CA ALA A 48 12.12 -20.89 23.36
C ALA A 48 13.02 -19.74 23.80
N SER A 49 13.88 -19.26 22.89
CA SER A 49 14.77 -18.14 23.19
C SER A 49 13.92 -16.90 23.39
N GLU A 50 13.84 -16.46 24.63
CA GLU A 50 13.25 -15.18 25.01
C GLU A 50 14.03 -13.97 24.45
N ASP A 51 15.19 -14.22 23.88
CA ASP A 51 16.09 -13.23 23.30
C ASP A 51 15.94 -13.14 21.78
N ASN A 52 14.74 -12.87 21.29
CA ASN A 52 14.60 -12.39 19.92
C ASN A 52 14.76 -10.85 19.92
N PRO A 53 15.90 -10.30 19.44
CA PRO A 53 16.14 -8.86 19.42
C PRO A 53 15.23 -8.11 18.45
N PHE A 54 14.47 -8.81 17.64
CA PHE A 54 13.55 -8.25 16.66
C PHE A 54 12.08 -8.47 17.07
N ARG A 55 11.71 -8.00 18.24
CA ARG A 55 10.29 -7.88 18.59
C ARG A 55 9.70 -6.69 17.85
N TYR A 56 9.03 -6.96 16.74
CA TYR A 56 8.14 -5.98 16.15
C TYR A 56 6.82 -5.97 16.92
N ASN A 57 6.40 -4.81 17.35
CA ASN A 57 5.10 -4.65 17.97
C ASN A 57 4.06 -4.57 16.84
N PHE A 58 3.25 -5.62 16.70
CA PHE A 58 2.17 -5.66 15.72
C PHE A 58 0.88 -5.25 16.40
N GLU A 59 0.41 -4.05 16.13
CA GLU A 59 -0.93 -3.66 16.50
C GLU A 59 -1.92 -4.05 15.40
N ARG A 60 -2.98 -4.74 15.80
CA ARG A 60 -4.12 -5.01 14.92
C ARG A 60 -5.12 -3.91 15.10
N SER A 61 -5.18 -2.99 14.15
CA SER A 61 -6.22 -1.97 14.10
C SER A 61 -7.34 -2.43 13.16
N GLN A 62 -8.58 -2.19 13.56
CA GLN A 62 -9.74 -2.42 12.74
C GLN A 62 -10.22 -1.06 12.21
N GLY A 63 -10.12 -0.87 10.91
CA GLY A 63 -10.66 0.32 10.25
C GLY A 63 -12.17 0.38 10.32
N SER A 64 -12.74 1.57 10.19
CA SER A 64 -14.19 1.84 10.28
C SER A 64 -15.05 1.09 9.27
N PHE A 65 -14.46 0.47 8.26
CA PHE A 65 -15.14 -0.33 7.22
C PHE A 65 -14.83 -1.84 7.32
N GLY A 66 -14.37 -2.34 8.46
CA GLY A 66 -14.11 -3.77 8.67
C GLY A 66 -12.82 -4.29 8.01
N HIS A 67 -11.98 -3.44 7.44
CA HIS A 67 -10.67 -3.83 6.98
C HIS A 67 -9.74 -4.07 8.16
N LYS A 68 -9.16 -5.27 8.24
CA LYS A 68 -8.12 -5.56 9.21
C LYS A 68 -6.81 -4.98 8.69
N VAL A 69 -6.31 -4.00 9.39
CA VAL A 69 -5.04 -3.33 9.12
C VAL A 69 -4.01 -3.82 10.13
N MET A 70 -2.81 -4.11 9.68
CA MET A 70 -1.68 -4.43 10.55
C MET A 70 -0.74 -3.23 10.55
N LYS A 71 -0.44 -2.71 11.73
CA LYS A 71 0.55 -1.65 11.92
C LYS A 71 1.87 -2.25 12.39
N ILE A 72 2.95 -1.89 11.73
CA ILE A 72 4.31 -2.24 12.13
C ILE A 72 5.00 -0.94 12.55
N GLU A 73 5.42 -0.87 13.79
CA GLU A 73 6.20 0.24 14.30
C GLU A 73 7.68 -0.09 14.18
N THR A 74 8.41 0.78 13.52
CA THR A 74 9.86 0.70 13.38
C THR A 74 10.52 1.91 13.99
N ILE A 75 11.83 1.84 14.21
CA ILE A 75 12.62 3.00 14.70
C ILE A 75 12.61 4.18 13.70
N HIS A 76 12.31 3.90 12.43
CA HIS A 76 12.29 4.91 11.36
C HIS A 76 10.90 5.51 11.15
N GLY A 77 9.85 4.81 11.55
CA GLY A 77 8.46 5.25 11.40
C GLY A 77 7.47 4.09 11.36
N ASP A 78 6.23 4.44 11.13
CA ASP A 78 5.10 3.53 11.13
C ASP A 78 4.79 3.03 9.72
N LEU A 79 4.54 1.73 9.60
CA LEU A 79 4.11 1.10 8.38
C LEU A 79 2.74 0.45 8.58
N THR A 80 1.76 0.94 7.85
CA THR A 80 0.41 0.38 7.85
C THR A 80 0.24 -0.60 6.71
N LEU A 81 0.15 -1.90 7.01
CA LEU A 81 -0.04 -2.93 5.99
C LEU A 81 -1.52 -3.16 5.71
N VAL A 82 -1.86 -3.10 4.43
CA VAL A 82 -3.19 -3.41 3.90
C VAL A 82 -3.06 -4.54 2.90
N LYS A 83 -3.94 -5.52 3.01
CA LYS A 83 -3.99 -6.62 2.05
C LYS A 83 -4.51 -6.14 0.71
N GLU A 84 -3.73 -6.33 -0.35
CA GLU A 84 -4.13 -6.08 -1.73
C GLU A 84 -4.52 -7.40 -2.44
N PRO A 85 -5.82 -7.63 -2.70
CA PRO A 85 -6.28 -8.88 -3.30
C PRO A 85 -5.82 -9.09 -4.75
N LEU A 86 -5.44 -8.02 -5.44
CA LEU A 86 -5.00 -8.08 -6.85
C LEU A 86 -3.54 -8.56 -6.97
N PHE A 87 -2.76 -8.51 -5.89
CA PHE A 87 -1.40 -9.04 -5.87
C PHE A 87 -1.42 -10.57 -5.81
N ARG A 88 -1.68 -11.17 -6.96
CA ARG A 88 -1.72 -12.62 -7.16
C ARG A 88 -0.74 -13.05 -8.24
N THR A 89 -0.44 -14.33 -8.30
CA THR A 89 0.39 -14.96 -9.33
C THR A 89 1.76 -14.28 -9.45
N PHE A 90 1.95 -13.42 -10.45
CA PHE A 90 3.23 -12.74 -10.70
C PHE A 90 3.62 -11.72 -9.61
N ALA A 91 2.66 -11.21 -8.87
CA ALA A 91 2.86 -10.23 -7.82
C ALA A 91 2.75 -10.82 -6.40
N ALA A 92 2.81 -12.14 -6.25
CA ALA A 92 2.61 -12.80 -4.96
C ALA A 92 3.67 -12.42 -3.91
N GLY A 93 4.89 -12.08 -4.32
CA GLY A 93 5.97 -11.61 -3.45
C GLY A 93 6.04 -10.09 -3.31
N PHE A 94 5.16 -9.34 -3.95
CA PHE A 94 5.27 -7.88 -3.97
C PHE A 94 4.60 -7.20 -2.76
N MET A 95 5.27 -6.15 -2.30
CA MET A 95 4.74 -5.15 -1.38
C MET A 95 5.09 -3.77 -1.93
N MET A 96 4.09 -2.92 -2.09
CA MET A 96 4.25 -1.55 -2.52
C MET A 96 4.05 -0.61 -1.33
N MET A 97 5.09 0.13 -0.99
CA MET A 97 5.05 1.16 0.06
C MET A 97 4.80 2.52 -0.58
N VAL A 98 3.79 3.21 -0.08
CA VAL A 98 3.33 4.48 -0.62
C VAL A 98 3.28 5.52 0.48
N ASP A 99 3.82 6.68 0.19
CA ASP A 99 3.66 7.87 1.00
C ASP A 99 2.44 8.65 0.48
N LEU A 100 1.37 8.67 1.27
CA LEU A 100 0.12 9.31 0.85
C LEU A 100 0.22 10.83 0.79
N ASP A 101 1.15 11.44 1.51
CA ASP A 101 1.36 12.89 1.47
C ASP A 101 1.93 13.34 0.11
N HIS A 102 2.54 12.42 -0.61
CA HIS A 102 3.13 12.63 -1.93
C HIS A 102 2.32 12.01 -3.07
N CYS A 103 1.10 11.56 -2.79
CA CYS A 103 0.16 11.06 -3.78
C CYS A 103 -1.07 11.94 -3.85
N SER A 104 -1.38 12.48 -5.01
CA SER A 104 -2.57 13.30 -5.20
C SER A 104 -3.37 12.88 -6.42
N TYR A 105 -4.66 12.99 -6.30
CA TYR A 105 -5.59 12.83 -7.40
C TYR A 105 -5.65 14.14 -8.19
N ARG A 106 -5.38 14.09 -9.48
CA ARG A 106 -5.31 15.27 -10.32
C ARG A 106 -6.30 15.18 -11.48
N PRO A 107 -7.45 15.89 -11.37
CA PRO A 107 -8.40 15.96 -12.47
C PRO A 107 -7.83 16.80 -13.61
N LEU A 108 -8.23 16.47 -14.83
CA LEU A 108 -7.88 17.26 -16.00
C LEU A 108 -8.65 18.59 -15.98
N VAL A 109 -7.92 19.68 -15.82
CA VAL A 109 -8.46 21.04 -15.87
C VAL A 109 -7.88 21.74 -17.09
N GLY A 110 -8.73 22.15 -18.03
CA GLY A 110 -8.31 22.85 -19.23
C GLY A 110 -9.37 23.82 -19.74
N ASN A 111 -8.95 24.98 -20.24
CA ASN A 111 -9.83 26.02 -20.80
C ASN A 111 -11.00 26.44 -19.88
N GLY A 112 -10.75 26.46 -18.57
CA GLY A 112 -11.79 26.84 -17.58
C GLY A 112 -12.85 25.75 -17.30
N VAL A 113 -12.69 24.55 -17.88
CA VAL A 113 -13.58 23.41 -17.65
C VAL A 113 -12.88 22.40 -16.75
N ASN A 114 -13.52 22.06 -15.65
CA ASN A 114 -13.10 20.93 -14.81
C ASN A 114 -13.73 19.64 -15.37
N ARG A 115 -12.88 18.69 -15.79
CA ARG A 115 -13.29 17.40 -16.36
C ARG A 115 -13.13 16.25 -15.38
N ASP A 116 -13.18 16.53 -14.09
CA ASP A 116 -13.06 15.48 -13.07
C ASP A 116 -14.12 14.39 -13.31
N THR A 117 -15.38 14.72 -13.13
CA THR A 117 -16.49 13.82 -13.47
C THR A 117 -17.63 14.63 -14.04
N SER A 118 -17.98 14.38 -15.29
CA SER A 118 -19.09 15.01 -15.97
C SER A 118 -20.14 13.99 -16.37
N ILE A 119 -21.39 14.37 -16.21
CA ILE A 119 -22.55 13.58 -16.64
C ILE A 119 -23.22 14.33 -17.79
N THR A 120 -23.19 13.72 -18.96
CA THR A 120 -23.92 14.24 -20.14
C THR A 120 -25.13 13.36 -20.36
N THR A 121 -26.30 13.95 -20.29
CA THR A 121 -27.57 13.27 -20.51
C THR A 121 -28.05 13.43 -21.93
N ASN A 122 -28.86 12.49 -22.41
CA ASN A 122 -29.47 12.52 -23.75
C ASN A 122 -28.43 12.57 -24.89
N VAL A 123 -27.43 11.68 -24.83
CA VAL A 123 -26.40 11.55 -25.88
C VAL A 123 -26.75 10.52 -26.96
N GLN A 124 -28.00 10.05 -27.00
CA GLN A 124 -28.49 9.16 -28.05
C GLN A 124 -28.56 9.86 -29.41
N GLN A 125 -28.50 9.07 -30.47
CA GLN A 125 -28.74 9.57 -31.83
C GLN A 125 -30.22 9.95 -31.99
N ALA A 126 -30.49 10.89 -32.88
CA ALA A 126 -31.82 11.44 -33.04
C ALA A 126 -32.88 10.44 -33.63
N ASP A 127 -32.41 9.33 -34.17
CA ASP A 127 -33.21 8.24 -34.75
C ASP A 127 -33.37 7.04 -33.81
N GLU A 128 -32.80 7.11 -32.58
CA GLU A 128 -32.90 6.05 -31.58
C GLU A 128 -33.96 6.36 -30.52
N ASP A 129 -34.93 5.46 -30.37
CA ASP A 129 -35.95 5.53 -29.32
C ASP A 129 -35.42 4.90 -27.99
N LEU A 130 -34.32 5.48 -27.50
CA LEU A 130 -33.74 5.08 -26.21
C LEU A 130 -33.10 6.29 -25.52
N ARG A 131 -32.92 6.20 -24.21
CA ARG A 131 -32.20 7.19 -23.43
C ARG A 131 -30.80 6.69 -23.13
N LYS A 132 -29.79 7.46 -23.52
CA LYS A 132 -28.37 7.18 -23.26
C LYS A 132 -27.75 8.35 -22.51
N ASP A 133 -27.22 8.04 -21.35
CA ASP A 133 -26.47 9.03 -20.55
C ASP A 133 -24.99 8.57 -20.51
N MET A 134 -24.06 9.51 -20.54
CA MET A 134 -22.63 9.27 -20.52
C MET A 134 -22.01 9.88 -19.27
N ILE A 135 -21.24 9.08 -18.53
CA ILE A 135 -20.41 9.53 -17.43
C ILE A 135 -18.97 9.48 -17.91
N LEU A 136 -18.28 10.60 -17.85
CA LEU A 136 -16.89 10.74 -18.24
C LEU A 136 -16.08 11.28 -17.07
N THR A 137 -14.99 10.58 -16.73
CA THR A 137 -14.00 11.04 -15.75
C THR A 137 -12.64 11.08 -16.42
N GLU A 138 -12.00 12.23 -16.40
CA GLU A 138 -10.66 12.45 -16.92
C GLU A 138 -9.76 12.92 -15.78
N ALA A 139 -9.01 11.99 -15.23
CA ALA A 139 -8.12 12.26 -14.10
C ALA A 139 -6.90 11.34 -14.14
N GLY A 140 -5.85 11.74 -13.43
CA GLY A 140 -4.63 11.00 -13.24
C GLY A 140 -4.21 10.96 -11.78
N LEU A 141 -3.24 10.11 -11.50
CA LEU A 141 -2.51 10.09 -10.24
C LEU A 141 -1.23 10.90 -10.41
N GLU A 142 -1.03 11.87 -9.54
CA GLU A 142 0.23 12.61 -9.44
C GLU A 142 1.02 12.03 -8.27
N VAL A 143 2.26 11.66 -8.54
CA VAL A 143 3.20 11.18 -7.54
C VAL A 143 4.37 12.15 -7.51
N THR A 144 4.56 12.80 -6.38
CA THR A 144 5.71 13.65 -6.11
C THR A 144 6.73 12.86 -5.27
N LEU A 145 8.00 13.23 -5.33
CA LEU A 145 9.09 12.60 -4.58
C LEU A 145 9.06 11.05 -4.67
N PRO A 146 9.32 10.46 -5.84
CA PRO A 146 9.24 9.01 -6.02
C PRO A 146 10.19 8.22 -5.11
N GLU A 147 11.24 8.83 -4.59
CA GLU A 147 12.20 8.24 -3.65
C GLU A 147 11.61 7.95 -2.25
N THR A 148 10.44 8.51 -1.91
CA THR A 148 9.73 8.21 -0.67
C THR A 148 8.83 6.98 -0.79
N HIS A 149 8.69 6.44 -1.99
CA HIS A 149 7.94 5.23 -2.29
C HIS A 149 8.88 4.06 -2.53
N ALA A 150 8.42 2.84 -2.30
CA ALA A 150 9.20 1.64 -2.58
C ALA A 150 8.35 0.50 -3.10
N LEU A 151 8.96 -0.28 -3.98
CA LEU A 151 8.44 -1.59 -4.37
C LEU A 151 9.42 -2.64 -3.85
N ILE A 152 8.93 -3.49 -2.97
CA ILE A 152 9.70 -4.58 -2.37
C ILE A 152 9.22 -5.89 -2.95
N ASN A 153 10.15 -6.70 -3.42
CA ASN A 153 9.90 -8.06 -3.87
C ASN A 153 10.58 -9.03 -2.90
N LEU A 154 9.80 -9.84 -2.23
CA LEU A 154 10.29 -10.91 -1.36
C LEU A 154 10.39 -12.20 -2.18
N GLU A 155 11.62 -12.59 -2.53
CA GLU A 155 11.87 -13.85 -3.22
C GLU A 155 11.64 -15.04 -2.27
N GLY A 156 11.09 -16.13 -2.79
CA GLY A 156 10.87 -17.36 -2.02
C GLY A 156 9.63 -17.38 -1.13
N VAL A 157 8.74 -16.40 -1.25
CA VAL A 157 7.46 -16.34 -0.55
C VAL A 157 6.36 -16.79 -1.53
N ASN A 158 6.27 -18.12 -1.76
CA ASN A 158 5.21 -18.76 -2.55
C ASN A 158 4.31 -19.59 -1.64
#